data_d668343bdefe143f5e8179ad2a51d7cd
#
_entry.id   d668343bdefe143f5e8179ad2a51d7cd
#
_cell.length_a   1.000
_cell.length_b   1.000
_cell.length_c   1.000
_cell.angle_alpha   90.00
_cell.angle_beta   90.00
_cell.angle_gamma   90.00
#
_symmetry.space_group_name_H-M   'P 1'
#
loop_
_entity.id
_entity.type
_entity.pdbx_description
1 polymer ?
#
loop_
_entity_poly.entity_id
_entity_poly.type
_entity_poly.pdbx_seq_one_letter_code
_entity_poly.pdbx_strand_id
1 'polypeptide(L)'
;MLDREGFRPNVGIILLNQKNQVFWGKRIRTHSWQFPQGGIDRGESPEQAMFRELHEEVGLLPEHVRIVARTRDWLRYEVPDRFIRRDARGFYKGQKQIWYLLQLAVPDWNVNLRATNHPEFDAWRWNDFWVPLDVVVEFKRGVYEMALTELSRFLPRFESRNRYLRGSLRSQEGDQGMHMEFSMGAMHVHMELPPGASFDPDPQRDLNEQEQARTVPPQPPL
;
A
#
# COMPACT_ATOMS: atom_id res chain seq x y z
N MET A 1 4.73 -12.78 17.42
CA MET A 1 4.48 -12.59 18.87
C MET A 1 3.85 -11.22 19.06
N LEU A 2 2.88 -11.05 20.00
CA LEU A 2 2.33 -9.73 20.32
C LEU A 2 3.15 -9.07 21.41
N ASP A 3 3.22 -7.74 21.42
CA ASP A 3 3.75 -6.99 22.55
C ASP A 3 2.72 -6.90 23.70
N ARG A 4 3.09 -6.24 24.80
CA ARG A 4 2.24 -6.08 25.98
C ARG A 4 0.97 -5.27 25.72
N GLU A 5 0.94 -4.48 24.67
CA GLU A 5 -0.19 -3.63 24.30
C GLU A 5 -1.11 -4.30 23.28
N GLY A 6 -0.76 -5.50 22.78
CA GLY A 6 -1.54 -6.25 21.79
C GLY A 6 -1.18 -5.96 20.33
N PHE A 7 -0.05 -5.27 20.06
CA PHE A 7 0.41 -5.02 18.71
C PHE A 7 1.44 -6.07 18.26
N ARG A 8 1.33 -6.50 17.00
CA ARG A 8 2.33 -7.36 16.37
C ARG A 8 3.45 -6.49 15.80
N PRO A 9 4.71 -6.69 16.22
CA PRO A 9 5.86 -6.06 15.57
C PRO A 9 5.97 -6.50 14.11
N ASN A 10 6.22 -5.54 13.22
CA ASN A 10 6.22 -5.73 11.79
C ASN A 10 7.19 -4.75 11.12
N VAL A 11 7.60 -5.02 9.91
CA VAL A 11 8.35 -4.11 9.05
C VAL A 11 7.55 -3.77 7.80
N GLY A 12 7.68 -2.55 7.33
CA GLY A 12 7.16 -2.11 6.03
C GLY A 12 8.32 -1.69 5.13
N ILE A 13 8.18 -1.90 3.82
CA ILE A 13 9.23 -1.65 2.84
C ILE A 13 8.71 -0.72 1.75
N ILE A 14 9.33 0.45 1.62
CA ILE A 14 9.14 1.36 0.49
C ILE A 14 10.36 1.20 -0.42
N LEU A 15 10.21 0.42 -1.49
CA LEU A 15 11.26 0.17 -2.46
C LEU A 15 11.13 1.18 -3.60
N LEU A 16 12.19 1.96 -3.84
CA LEU A 16 12.30 2.95 -4.92
C LEU A 16 13.02 2.39 -6.14
N ASN A 17 12.56 2.75 -7.31
CA ASN A 17 13.37 2.65 -8.53
C ASN A 17 14.21 3.92 -8.75
N GLN A 18 14.99 3.98 -9.83
CA GLN A 18 15.86 5.11 -10.18
C GLN A 18 15.10 6.42 -10.48
N LYS A 19 13.76 6.35 -10.67
CA LYS A 19 12.88 7.50 -10.90
C LYS A 19 12.13 7.93 -9.65
N ASN A 20 12.51 7.42 -8.47
CA ASN A 20 11.79 7.61 -7.20
C ASN A 20 10.33 7.13 -7.20
N GLN A 21 9.99 6.23 -8.11
CA GLN A 21 8.71 5.55 -8.07
C GLN A 21 8.79 4.39 -7.07
N VAL A 22 7.68 4.09 -6.41
CA VAL A 22 7.58 3.05 -5.39
C VAL A 22 7.03 1.75 -5.97
N PHE A 23 7.61 0.64 -5.52
CA PHE A 23 7.04 -0.69 -5.76
C PHE A 23 5.67 -0.81 -5.09
N TRP A 24 4.68 -1.29 -5.86
CA TRP A 24 3.33 -1.50 -5.38
C TRP A 24 2.84 -2.88 -5.78
N GLY A 25 2.62 -3.77 -4.80
CA GLY A 25 2.29 -5.16 -5.01
C GLY A 25 0.78 -5.42 -4.86
N LYS A 26 0.20 -6.19 -5.79
CA LYS A 26 -1.17 -6.68 -5.72
C LYS A 26 -1.20 -8.01 -4.99
N ARG A 27 -1.94 -8.09 -3.89
CA ARG A 27 -2.06 -9.31 -3.10
C ARG A 27 -2.79 -10.41 -3.87
N ILE A 28 -2.27 -11.62 -3.77
CA ILE A 28 -2.87 -12.83 -4.36
C ILE A 28 -4.32 -12.99 -3.89
N ARG A 29 -5.19 -13.33 -4.82
CA ARG A 29 -6.63 -13.61 -4.59
C ARG A 29 -7.41 -12.45 -3.97
N THR A 30 -6.90 -11.23 -4.10
CA THR A 30 -7.60 -10.02 -3.65
C THR A 30 -7.43 -8.91 -4.68
N HIS A 31 -8.25 -7.86 -4.57
CA HIS A 31 -8.07 -6.62 -5.35
C HIS A 31 -7.22 -5.59 -4.60
N SER A 32 -6.71 -5.94 -3.41
CA SER A 32 -5.95 -5.00 -2.60
C SER A 32 -4.49 -4.92 -3.02
N TRP A 33 -3.97 -3.71 -2.99
CA TRP A 33 -2.59 -3.38 -3.28
C TRP A 33 -1.92 -2.86 -2.02
N GLN A 34 -0.66 -3.18 -1.82
CA GLN A 34 0.09 -2.73 -0.65
C GLN A 34 1.60 -2.70 -0.89
N PHE A 35 2.32 -2.03 0.01
CA PHE A 35 3.76 -2.18 0.14
C PHE A 35 4.12 -3.57 0.69
N PRO A 36 5.29 -4.12 0.33
CA PRO A 36 5.85 -5.29 0.99
C PRO A 36 5.97 -5.06 2.50
N GLN A 37 5.55 -6.04 3.28
CA GLN A 37 5.54 -5.94 4.73
C GLN A 37 5.37 -7.29 5.41
N GLY A 38 6.02 -7.50 6.55
CA GLY A 38 5.78 -8.71 7.30
C GLY A 38 6.19 -8.65 8.75
N GLY A 39 5.88 -9.72 9.47
CA GLY A 39 6.11 -9.81 10.91
C GLY A 39 7.57 -10.00 11.24
N ILE A 40 8.00 -9.46 12.38
CA ILE A 40 9.34 -9.72 12.94
C ILE A 40 9.26 -11.00 13.78
N ASP A 41 10.10 -11.96 13.49
CA ASP A 41 10.18 -13.23 14.19
C ASP A 41 10.95 -13.12 15.51
N ARG A 42 10.83 -14.14 16.35
CA ARG A 42 11.49 -14.15 17.65
C ARG A 42 13.01 -14.19 17.48
N GLY A 43 13.69 -13.17 18.04
CA GLY A 43 15.15 -13.04 17.96
C GLY A 43 15.64 -12.36 16.69
N GLU A 44 14.73 -11.99 15.78
CA GLU A 44 15.05 -11.27 14.55
C GLU A 44 15.08 -9.75 14.82
N SER A 45 16.05 -9.06 14.27
CA SER A 45 16.04 -7.60 14.25
C SER A 45 15.09 -7.06 13.18
N PRO A 46 14.61 -5.82 13.29
CA PRO A 46 13.79 -5.22 12.22
C PRO A 46 14.46 -5.23 10.84
N GLU A 47 15.78 -5.07 10.78
CA GLU A 47 16.52 -5.08 9.52
C GLU A 47 16.62 -6.48 8.92
N GLN A 48 16.83 -7.50 9.75
CA GLN A 48 16.80 -8.90 9.29
C GLN A 48 15.42 -9.27 8.77
N ALA A 49 14.34 -8.90 9.49
CA ALA A 49 12.97 -9.09 9.04
C ALA A 49 12.71 -8.39 7.70
N MET A 50 13.17 -7.16 7.55
CA MET A 50 13.03 -6.39 6.31
C MET A 50 13.67 -7.11 5.12
N PHE A 51 14.89 -7.61 5.26
CA PHE A 51 15.55 -8.34 4.16
C PHE A 51 14.90 -9.69 3.88
N ARG A 52 14.43 -10.41 4.90
CA ARG A 52 13.70 -11.66 4.71
C ARG A 52 12.39 -11.41 3.96
N GLU A 53 11.58 -10.44 4.38
CA GLU A 53 10.31 -10.09 3.73
C GLU A 53 10.54 -9.55 2.31
N LEU A 54 11.61 -8.76 2.08
CA LEU A 54 12.01 -8.31 0.75
C LEU A 54 12.27 -9.50 -0.18
N HIS A 55 12.96 -10.52 0.32
CA HIS A 55 13.23 -11.72 -0.46
C HIS A 55 11.95 -12.55 -0.67
N GLU A 56 11.17 -12.76 0.38
CA GLU A 56 9.97 -13.59 0.32
C GLU A 56 8.89 -13.01 -0.61
N GLU A 57 8.66 -11.70 -0.57
CA GLU A 57 7.58 -11.04 -1.30
C GLU A 57 8.00 -10.46 -2.65
N VAL A 58 9.27 -10.05 -2.81
CA VAL A 58 9.76 -9.34 -4.01
C VAL A 58 10.87 -10.10 -4.74
N GLY A 59 11.49 -11.10 -4.09
CA GLY A 59 12.56 -11.92 -4.65
C GLY A 59 13.92 -11.23 -4.72
N LEU A 60 14.07 -10.07 -4.05
CA LEU A 60 15.31 -9.33 -4.02
C LEU A 60 16.18 -9.74 -2.84
N LEU A 61 17.50 -9.75 -3.04
CA LEU A 61 18.52 -10.03 -2.04
C LEU A 61 19.08 -8.71 -1.46
N PRO A 62 19.77 -8.73 -0.32
CA PRO A 62 20.37 -7.53 0.28
C PRO A 62 21.28 -6.74 -0.68
N GLU A 63 22.07 -7.41 -1.51
CA GLU A 63 22.96 -6.81 -2.51
C GLU A 63 22.22 -6.12 -3.66
N HIS A 64 20.92 -6.40 -3.84
CA HIS A 64 20.09 -5.78 -4.87
C HIS A 64 19.54 -4.42 -4.46
N VAL A 65 19.71 -4.03 -3.21
CA VAL A 65 19.12 -2.79 -2.67
C VAL A 65 20.12 -2.04 -1.79
N ARG A 66 19.88 -0.75 -1.62
CA ARG A 66 20.57 0.08 -0.65
C ARG A 66 19.55 0.65 0.32
N ILE A 67 19.78 0.51 1.62
CA ILE A 67 18.98 1.19 2.64
C ILE A 67 19.27 2.69 2.56
N VAL A 68 18.24 3.49 2.31
CA VAL A 68 18.31 4.95 2.25
C VAL A 68 18.02 5.54 3.63
N ALA A 69 16.93 5.08 4.26
CA ALA A 69 16.49 5.53 5.57
C ALA A 69 15.55 4.51 6.21
N ARG A 70 15.23 4.73 7.48
CA ARG A 70 14.12 4.07 8.16
C ARG A 70 13.39 5.07 9.04
N THR A 71 12.15 4.78 9.43
CA THR A 71 11.44 5.58 10.44
C THR A 71 12.16 5.52 11.79
N ARG A 72 12.13 6.64 12.51
CA ARG A 72 12.75 6.75 13.83
C ARG A 72 12.03 5.86 14.83
N ASP A 73 10.69 5.98 14.83
CA ASP A 73 9.83 5.36 15.81
C ASP A 73 8.93 4.29 15.19
N TRP A 74 8.35 3.47 16.07
CA TRP A 74 7.33 2.51 15.70
C TRP A 74 6.03 3.24 15.34
N LEU A 75 5.58 3.08 14.11
CA LEU A 75 4.29 3.55 13.65
C LEU A 75 3.23 2.48 13.89
N ARG A 76 2.06 2.88 14.42
CA ARG A 76 1.02 1.94 14.83
C ARG A 76 -0.26 2.17 14.05
N TYR A 77 -0.97 1.09 13.80
CA TYR A 77 -2.35 1.15 13.34
C TYR A 77 -3.16 0.00 13.94
N GLU A 78 -4.44 0.25 14.15
CA GLU A 78 -5.37 -0.76 14.60
C GLU A 78 -6.05 -1.45 13.41
N VAL A 79 -6.28 -2.75 13.55
CA VAL A 79 -7.00 -3.53 12.55
C VAL A 79 -8.44 -3.66 13.02
N PRO A 80 -9.43 -3.21 12.22
CA PRO A 80 -10.84 -3.36 12.58
C PRO A 80 -11.22 -4.83 12.80
N ASP A 81 -12.08 -5.11 13.77
CA ASP A 81 -12.46 -6.47 14.20
C ASP A 81 -12.92 -7.37 13.07
N ARG A 82 -13.57 -6.82 12.04
CA ARG A 82 -14.03 -7.56 10.85
C ARG A 82 -12.89 -8.19 10.03
N PHE A 83 -11.67 -7.64 10.16
CA PHE A 83 -10.47 -8.14 9.47
C PHE A 83 -9.59 -9.01 10.37
N ILE A 84 -9.93 -9.12 11.66
CA ILE A 84 -9.18 -9.95 12.61
C ILE A 84 -9.68 -11.39 12.50
N ARG A 85 -8.75 -12.35 12.38
CA ARG A 85 -9.08 -13.76 12.39
C ARG A 85 -9.73 -14.13 13.74
N ARG A 86 -10.71 -15.04 13.71
CA ARG A 86 -11.51 -15.40 14.91
C ARG A 86 -10.66 -15.93 16.07
N ASP A 87 -9.60 -16.65 15.77
CA ASP A 87 -8.63 -17.21 16.71
C ASP A 87 -7.72 -16.16 17.38
N ALA A 88 -7.58 -14.97 16.77
CA ALA A 88 -6.76 -13.87 17.27
C ALA A 88 -7.56 -12.76 17.98
N ARG A 89 -8.90 -12.88 18.04
CA ARG A 89 -9.76 -11.85 18.67
C ARG A 89 -9.53 -11.78 20.17
N GLY A 90 -9.53 -10.56 20.68
CA GLY A 90 -9.42 -10.26 22.10
C GLY A 90 -8.03 -9.83 22.56
N PHE A 91 -6.95 -10.30 21.94
CA PHE A 91 -5.58 -9.87 22.27
C PHE A 91 -4.93 -9.04 21.17
N TYR A 92 -5.20 -9.35 19.91
CA TYR A 92 -4.62 -8.66 18.78
C TYR A 92 -5.38 -7.35 18.49
N LYS A 93 -4.69 -6.23 18.59
CA LYS A 93 -5.25 -4.90 18.27
C LYS A 93 -4.85 -4.43 16.89
N GLY A 94 -3.64 -4.75 16.46
CA GLY A 94 -3.09 -4.25 15.21
C GLY A 94 -1.61 -4.51 15.06
N GLN A 95 -0.96 -3.67 14.30
CA GLN A 95 0.48 -3.78 14.06
C GLN A 95 1.21 -2.51 14.47
N LYS A 96 2.47 -2.67 14.91
CA LYS A 96 3.44 -1.60 15.03
C LYS A 96 4.58 -1.88 14.05
N GLN A 97 4.95 -0.89 13.26
CA GLN A 97 5.84 -1.06 12.13
C GLN A 97 7.03 -0.12 12.17
N ILE A 98 8.22 -0.63 11.86
CA ILE A 98 9.36 0.16 11.39
C ILE A 98 9.34 0.11 9.87
N TRP A 99 9.38 1.28 9.24
CA TRP A 99 9.39 1.39 7.79
C TRP A 99 10.78 1.67 7.26
N TYR A 100 11.17 0.96 6.22
CA TYR A 100 12.43 1.14 5.51
C TYR A 100 12.20 1.74 4.13
N LEU A 101 13.01 2.72 3.79
CA LEU A 101 13.12 3.26 2.45
C LEU A 101 14.34 2.64 1.79
N LEU A 102 14.13 1.86 0.75
CA LEU A 102 15.16 1.17 0.00
C LEU A 102 15.26 1.73 -1.41
N GLN A 103 16.48 1.81 -1.94
CA GLN A 103 16.74 2.13 -3.32
C GLN A 103 17.15 0.87 -4.07
N LEU A 104 16.44 0.51 -5.13
CA LEU A 104 16.82 -0.59 -6.02
C LEU A 104 18.16 -0.27 -6.70
N ALA A 105 19.14 -1.14 -6.54
CA ALA A 105 20.49 -1.00 -7.07
C ALA A 105 20.72 -1.83 -8.36
N VAL A 106 19.77 -2.67 -8.70
CA VAL A 106 19.79 -3.53 -9.89
C VAL A 106 18.61 -3.20 -10.81
N PRO A 107 18.60 -3.65 -12.06
CA PRO A 107 17.44 -3.50 -12.94
C PRO A 107 16.18 -4.17 -12.38
N ASP A 108 15.01 -3.64 -12.71
CA ASP A 108 13.73 -4.08 -12.17
C ASP A 108 13.28 -5.49 -12.64
N TRP A 109 13.89 -6.05 -13.68
CA TRP A 109 13.65 -7.46 -14.04
C TRP A 109 14.20 -8.45 -13.00
N ASN A 110 14.99 -8.00 -12.01
CA ASN A 110 15.39 -8.83 -10.87
C ASN A 110 14.24 -9.05 -9.86
N VAL A 111 13.15 -8.30 -9.97
CA VAL A 111 11.94 -8.54 -9.17
C VAL A 111 11.34 -9.88 -9.57
N ASN A 112 11.20 -10.77 -8.59
CA ASN A 112 10.65 -12.10 -8.78
C ASN A 112 9.64 -12.45 -7.70
N LEU A 113 8.36 -12.26 -7.97
CA LEU A 113 7.27 -12.57 -7.02
C LEU A 113 7.11 -14.07 -6.71
N ARG A 114 7.84 -14.93 -7.40
CA ARG A 114 7.81 -16.39 -7.22
C ARG A 114 9.15 -16.95 -6.75
N ALA A 115 9.96 -16.13 -6.07
CA ALA A 115 11.24 -16.55 -5.52
C ALA A 115 11.07 -17.61 -4.41
N THR A 116 9.91 -17.63 -3.74
CA THR A 116 9.58 -18.58 -2.68
C THR A 116 8.31 -19.37 -3.00
N ASN A 117 8.03 -20.42 -2.20
CA ASN A 117 6.84 -21.25 -2.38
C ASN A 117 5.55 -20.62 -1.83
N HIS A 118 5.64 -19.47 -1.18
CA HIS A 118 4.53 -18.76 -0.57
C HIS A 118 4.43 -17.32 -1.04
N PRO A 119 4.16 -17.09 -2.34
CA PRO A 119 4.08 -15.73 -2.88
C PRO A 119 2.92 -14.95 -2.26
N GLU A 120 3.16 -13.70 -1.88
CA GLU A 120 2.14 -12.77 -1.37
C GLU A 120 1.49 -11.95 -2.49
N PHE A 121 2.22 -11.67 -3.57
CA PHE A 121 1.77 -10.87 -4.69
C PHE A 121 1.65 -11.69 -5.99
N ASP A 122 0.62 -11.38 -6.80
CA ASP A 122 0.44 -11.94 -8.15
C ASP A 122 0.74 -10.95 -9.28
N ALA A 123 0.84 -9.67 -8.94
CA ALA A 123 1.24 -8.59 -9.86
C ALA A 123 1.92 -7.47 -9.08
N TRP A 124 2.68 -6.64 -9.79
CA TRP A 124 3.29 -5.44 -9.24
C TRP A 124 3.40 -4.35 -10.30
N ARG A 125 3.63 -3.11 -9.83
CA ARG A 125 3.90 -1.97 -10.70
C ARG A 125 4.69 -0.90 -9.95
N TRP A 126 5.30 0.00 -10.69
CA TRP A 126 5.83 1.25 -10.16
C TRP A 126 4.71 2.31 -10.10
N ASN A 127 4.62 3.02 -9.00
CA ASN A 127 3.73 4.16 -8.83
C ASN A 127 4.53 5.39 -8.39
N ASP A 128 3.99 6.57 -8.63
CA ASP A 128 4.52 7.77 -8.01
C ASP A 128 4.42 7.66 -6.49
N PHE A 129 5.38 8.25 -5.79
CA PHE A 129 5.62 8.06 -4.36
C PHE A 129 4.38 8.21 -3.47
N TRP A 130 3.46 9.09 -3.83
CA TRP A 130 2.28 9.40 -3.01
C TRP A 130 1.00 8.66 -3.44
N VAL A 131 0.96 8.07 -4.60
CA VAL A 131 -0.21 7.33 -5.11
C VAL A 131 -0.71 6.24 -4.16
N PRO A 132 0.14 5.51 -3.41
CA PRO A 132 -0.32 4.56 -2.42
C PRO A 132 -1.33 5.08 -1.40
N LEU A 133 -1.30 6.36 -1.06
CA LEU A 133 -2.25 6.96 -0.12
C LEU A 133 -3.68 7.03 -0.66
N ASP A 134 -3.85 7.07 -1.99
CA ASP A 134 -5.17 7.16 -2.61
C ASP A 134 -5.86 5.78 -2.73
N VAL A 135 -5.07 4.70 -2.68
CA VAL A 135 -5.55 3.36 -3.04
C VAL A 135 -5.38 2.31 -1.95
N VAL A 136 -4.69 2.64 -0.86
CA VAL A 136 -4.55 1.73 0.28
C VAL A 136 -5.86 1.63 1.06
N VAL A 137 -6.10 0.46 1.67
CA VAL A 137 -7.26 0.26 2.55
C VAL A 137 -7.27 1.29 3.70
N GLU A 138 -8.46 1.81 4.02
CA GLU A 138 -8.64 2.97 4.91
C GLU A 138 -7.89 2.84 6.24
N PHE A 139 -8.01 1.71 6.93
CA PHE A 139 -7.37 1.54 8.24
C PHE A 139 -5.84 1.55 8.22
N LYS A 140 -5.20 1.42 7.04
CA LYS A 140 -3.74 1.55 6.86
C LYS A 140 -3.31 2.94 6.40
N ARG A 141 -4.25 3.79 5.98
CA ARG A 141 -3.92 5.09 5.39
C ARG A 141 -3.06 5.95 6.29
N GLY A 142 -3.43 6.06 7.58
CA GLY A 142 -2.69 6.87 8.54
C GLY A 142 -1.25 6.42 8.75
N VAL A 143 -0.98 5.12 8.87
CA VAL A 143 0.39 4.62 9.02
C VAL A 143 1.21 4.81 7.75
N TYR A 144 0.60 4.70 6.58
CA TYR A 144 1.27 4.97 5.29
C TYR A 144 1.61 6.45 5.15
N GLU A 145 0.69 7.34 5.52
CA GLU A 145 0.91 8.78 5.49
C GLU A 145 2.07 9.19 6.40
N MET A 146 2.11 8.69 7.62
CA MET A 146 3.23 8.94 8.54
C MET A 146 4.55 8.44 7.98
N ALA A 147 4.60 7.19 7.47
CA ALA A 147 5.82 6.60 6.92
C ALA A 147 6.32 7.36 5.69
N LEU A 148 5.43 7.62 4.72
CA LEU A 148 5.78 8.34 3.50
C LEU A 148 6.22 9.78 3.80
N THR A 149 5.55 10.47 4.72
CA THR A 149 5.89 11.85 5.10
C THR A 149 7.28 11.91 5.75
N GLU A 150 7.57 11.01 6.70
CA GLU A 150 8.87 10.98 7.35
C GLU A 150 10.00 10.65 6.37
N LEU A 151 9.79 9.63 5.53
CA LEU A 151 10.81 9.10 4.62
C LEU A 151 10.98 9.93 3.34
N SER A 152 10.00 10.75 2.96
CA SER A 152 10.11 11.65 1.80
C SER A 152 11.27 12.63 1.88
N ARG A 153 11.76 12.93 3.09
CA ARG A 153 12.89 13.83 3.34
C ARG A 153 14.21 13.31 2.77
N PHE A 154 14.27 12.00 2.51
CA PHE A 154 15.45 11.32 2.00
C PHE A 154 15.39 11.07 0.48
N LEU A 155 14.29 11.49 -0.17
CA LEU A 155 14.20 11.44 -1.62
C LEU A 155 15.11 12.51 -2.26
N PRO A 156 15.76 12.23 -3.40
CA PRO A 156 16.44 13.24 -4.20
C PRO A 156 15.49 14.40 -4.54
N ARG A 157 15.97 15.64 -4.39
CA ARG A 157 15.16 16.86 -4.44
C ARG A 157 14.42 17.11 -5.77
N PHE A 158 14.65 16.32 -6.80
CA PHE A 158 14.16 16.58 -8.15
C PHE A 158 12.65 16.42 -8.33
N GLU A 159 11.92 15.69 -7.46
CA GLU A 159 10.54 15.30 -7.78
C GLU A 159 9.50 15.44 -6.66
N SER A 160 9.85 15.78 -5.46
CA SER A 160 8.84 15.83 -4.39
C SER A 160 8.16 17.18 -4.26
N ARG A 161 7.51 17.69 -5.32
CA ARG A 161 6.41 18.63 -5.13
C ARG A 161 5.20 17.88 -4.62
N ASN A 162 5.24 17.54 -3.35
CA ASN A 162 4.17 16.82 -2.69
C ASN A 162 2.87 17.64 -2.69
N ARG A 163 1.92 17.28 -3.56
CA ARG A 163 0.59 17.90 -3.59
C ARG A 163 -0.19 17.69 -2.28
N TYR A 164 0.11 16.62 -1.53
CA TYR A 164 -0.57 16.28 -0.27
C TYR A 164 -0.10 17.16 0.91
N LEU A 165 1.19 17.50 0.99
CA LEU A 165 1.68 18.41 2.04
C LEU A 165 1.15 19.85 1.87
N ARG A 166 0.76 20.26 0.66
CA ARG A 166 0.15 21.56 0.44
C ARG A 166 -1.27 21.66 0.97
N GLY A 167 -2.01 20.55 1.00
CA GLY A 167 -3.36 20.50 1.56
C GLY A 167 -3.38 20.65 3.08
N SER A 168 -2.49 19.96 3.79
CA SER A 168 -2.45 19.99 5.25
C SER A 168 -1.95 21.31 5.84
N LEU A 169 -1.06 22.02 5.14
CA LEU A 169 -0.60 23.35 5.58
C LEU A 169 -1.64 24.45 5.35
N ARG A 170 -2.56 24.29 4.38
CA ARG A 170 -3.65 25.26 4.16
C ARG A 170 -4.81 25.15 5.12
N SER A 171 -4.98 24.02 5.79
CA SER A 171 -6.06 23.83 6.76
C SER A 171 -5.81 24.53 8.09
N GLN A 172 -4.63 25.10 8.34
CA GLN A 172 -4.30 25.83 9.57
C GLN A 172 -4.29 27.36 9.42
N GLU A 173 -4.43 27.92 8.21
CA GLU A 173 -4.40 29.36 7.97
C GLU A 173 -5.61 29.88 7.19
N GLY A 174 -6.83 29.53 7.59
CA GLY A 174 -7.94 29.97 6.75
C GLY A 174 -9.28 30.14 7.40
N ASP A 175 -9.36 30.92 8.47
CA ASP A 175 -10.60 31.61 8.81
C ASP A 175 -10.47 33.12 8.48
N GLN A 176 -10.43 33.46 7.21
CA GLN A 176 -10.83 34.74 6.63
C GLN A 176 -11.04 34.59 5.13
N GLY A 177 -12.27 34.83 4.69
CA GLY A 177 -12.73 34.61 3.35
C GLY A 177 -11.91 35.29 2.25
N MET A 178 -11.60 34.52 1.24
CA MET A 178 -11.24 35.06 -0.07
C MET A 178 -11.71 34.09 -1.15
N HIS A 179 -12.65 34.53 -1.95
CA HIS A 179 -13.00 33.93 -3.23
C HIS A 179 -11.77 33.83 -4.12
N MET A 180 -11.41 32.63 -4.58
CA MET A 180 -10.49 32.47 -5.69
C MET A 180 -11.10 31.58 -6.75
N GLU A 181 -11.32 32.15 -7.93
CA GLU A 181 -11.63 31.44 -9.15
C GLU A 181 -10.44 30.56 -9.57
N PHE A 182 -10.71 29.29 -9.78
CA PHE A 182 -9.75 28.36 -10.38
C PHE A 182 -9.99 28.29 -11.89
N SER A 183 -9.08 28.89 -12.66
CA SER A 183 -8.93 28.59 -14.09
C SER A 183 -8.15 27.28 -14.23
N MET A 184 -8.85 26.20 -14.56
CA MET A 184 -8.24 24.96 -15.01
C MET A 184 -8.14 24.98 -16.52
N GLY A 185 -6.90 24.89 -17.03
CA GLY A 185 -6.61 24.67 -18.44
C GLY A 185 -7.30 23.42 -18.97
N ALA A 186 -7.88 23.59 -20.13
CA ALA A 186 -8.78 22.70 -20.81
C ALA A 186 -8.31 21.25 -20.98
N MET A 187 -9.13 20.31 -20.49
CA MET A 187 -9.41 19.05 -21.15
C MET A 187 -10.85 18.65 -20.80
N HIS A 188 -11.78 19.01 -21.68
CA HIS A 188 -13.15 18.57 -21.61
C HIS A 188 -13.23 17.14 -22.13
N VAL A 189 -13.49 16.20 -21.24
CA VAL A 189 -14.05 14.90 -21.60
C VAL A 189 -15.53 14.94 -21.19
N HIS A 190 -16.40 15.18 -22.14
CA HIS A 190 -17.83 14.96 -21.96
C HIS A 190 -18.07 13.45 -21.96
N MET A 191 -18.47 12.91 -20.81
CA MET A 191 -19.13 11.61 -20.74
C MET A 191 -20.59 11.86 -20.40
N GLU A 192 -21.45 11.75 -21.40
CA GLU A 192 -22.89 11.69 -21.19
C GLU A 192 -23.26 10.29 -20.71
N LEU A 193 -23.79 10.21 -19.49
CA LEU A 193 -24.43 9.00 -18.99
C LEU A 193 -25.85 8.92 -19.58
N PRO A 194 -26.30 7.73 -20.04
CA PRO A 194 -27.66 7.57 -20.53
C PRO A 194 -28.67 7.80 -19.39
N PRO A 195 -29.85 8.37 -19.69
CA PRO A 195 -30.86 8.66 -18.69
C PRO A 195 -31.42 7.35 -18.10
N GLY A 196 -31.24 7.19 -16.78
CA GLY A 196 -31.77 6.04 -16.03
C GLY A 196 -30.75 5.23 -15.24
N ALA A 197 -29.46 5.52 -15.29
CA ALA A 197 -28.46 4.85 -14.48
C ALA A 197 -28.41 5.48 -13.07
N SER A 198 -28.92 4.79 -12.06
CA SER A 198 -28.69 5.11 -10.65
C SER A 198 -27.36 4.47 -10.22
N PHE A 199 -26.51 5.28 -9.61
CA PHE A 199 -25.28 4.81 -8.99
C PHE A 199 -25.64 4.10 -7.68
N ASP A 200 -25.43 2.78 -7.61
CA ASP A 200 -25.59 1.98 -6.40
C ASP A 200 -24.20 1.79 -5.78
N PRO A 201 -23.94 2.29 -4.56
CA PRO A 201 -22.62 2.26 -3.95
C PRO A 201 -22.27 0.94 -3.23
N ASP A 202 -22.95 -0.19 -3.55
CA ASP A 202 -22.64 -1.48 -2.91
C ASP A 202 -21.60 -2.29 -3.70
N PRO A 203 -20.32 -2.34 -3.24
CA PRO A 203 -19.27 -3.07 -3.92
C PRO A 203 -19.37 -4.60 -3.79
N GLN A 204 -20.39 -5.12 -3.11
CA GLN A 204 -20.57 -6.58 -2.94
C GLN A 204 -21.49 -7.21 -3.99
N ARG A 205 -22.24 -6.43 -4.73
CA ARG A 205 -23.20 -6.95 -5.72
C ARG A 205 -22.50 -7.55 -6.95
N ASP A 206 -21.43 -6.92 -7.40
CA ASP A 206 -20.66 -7.39 -8.57
C ASP A 206 -19.91 -8.71 -8.32
N LEU A 207 -19.64 -9.06 -7.07
CA LEU A 207 -18.94 -10.31 -6.73
C LEU A 207 -19.87 -11.53 -6.80
N ASN A 208 -21.16 -11.35 -6.47
CA ASN A 208 -22.14 -12.44 -6.51
C ASN A 208 -22.58 -12.80 -7.93
N GLU A 209 -22.64 -11.83 -8.85
CA GLU A 209 -23.00 -12.10 -10.24
C GLU A 209 -21.88 -12.82 -11.02
N GLN A 210 -20.63 -12.56 -10.69
CA GLN A 210 -19.49 -13.25 -11.32
C GLN A 210 -19.29 -14.68 -10.80
N GLU A 211 -19.69 -14.98 -9.57
CA GLU A 211 -19.60 -16.33 -8.99
C GLU A 211 -20.72 -17.24 -9.53
N GLN A 212 -21.91 -16.71 -9.81
CA GLN A 212 -23.00 -17.45 -10.43
C GLN A 212 -22.75 -17.77 -11.91
N ALA A 213 -22.01 -16.95 -12.64
CA ALA A 213 -21.67 -17.21 -14.04
C ALA A 213 -20.62 -18.33 -14.23
N ARG A 214 -19.91 -18.74 -13.18
CA ARG A 214 -18.87 -19.79 -13.21
C ARG A 214 -19.37 -21.19 -12.86
N THR A 215 -20.62 -21.35 -12.47
CA THR A 215 -21.17 -22.65 -11.98
C THR A 215 -22.06 -23.37 -12.99
N VAL A 216 -22.10 -22.97 -14.26
CA VAL A 216 -22.82 -23.73 -15.29
C VAL A 216 -21.87 -24.76 -15.92
N PRO A 217 -22.08 -26.07 -15.72
CA PRO A 217 -21.29 -27.09 -16.40
C PRO A 217 -21.60 -27.13 -17.90
N PRO A 218 -20.62 -27.45 -18.77
CA PRO A 218 -20.83 -27.56 -20.20
C PRO A 218 -21.77 -28.72 -20.52
N GLN A 219 -22.77 -28.48 -21.38
CA GLN A 219 -23.64 -29.53 -21.90
C GLN A 219 -22.86 -30.38 -22.91
N PRO A 220 -23.08 -31.70 -22.95
CA PRO A 220 -22.45 -32.58 -23.94
C PRO A 220 -23.01 -32.34 -25.34
N PRO A 221 -22.20 -32.53 -26.39
CA PRO A 221 -22.66 -32.39 -27.78
C PRO A 221 -23.65 -33.52 -28.15
N LEU A 222 -24.63 -33.14 -28.96
CA LEU A 222 -25.60 -34.05 -29.63
C LEU A 222 -24.89 -34.90 -30.68
#